data_8906fa42fcd8aac56893ba5e672f63f7
#
_entry.id   8906fa42fcd8aac56893ba5e672f63f7
#
_cell.length_a   1.000
_cell.length_b   1.000
_cell.length_c   1.000
_cell.angle_alpha   90.00
_cell.angle_beta   90.00
_cell.angle_gamma   90.00
#
_symmetry.space_group_name_H-M   'P 1'
#
loop_
_entity.id
_entity.type
_entity.pdbx_description
1 polymer ?
#
loop_
_entity_poly.entity_id
_entity_poly.type
_entity_poly.pdbx_seq_one_letter_code
_entity_poly.pdbx_strand_id
1 'polypeptide(L)'
;MLRYAQTMRLFLALTLLSAAGCVGDETFGKYGAADRLWVLSEINGKAVSVPITLTVPTPGRIVGQADCVTYAAKMIAPYPWFETEAIETSNGTCEKTPTETRYLLALTGATQSEVLNDILILSGNGAELVFKAAE
;
A
#
# COMPACT_ATOMS: atom_id res chain seq x y z
N MET A 1 -58.66 -49.42 -2.32
CA MET A 1 -58.39 -48.06 -1.79
C MET A 1 -56.94 -47.71 -2.03
N LEU A 2 -56.75 -46.90 -2.99
CA LEU A 2 -55.41 -46.40 -3.33
C LEU A 2 -55.07 -45.25 -2.39
N ARG A 3 -54.11 -45.49 -1.56
CA ARG A 3 -53.48 -44.41 -0.78
C ARG A 3 -52.31 -43.90 -1.59
N TYR A 4 -52.52 -42.76 -2.17
CA TYR A 4 -51.42 -42.02 -2.73
C TYR A 4 -50.57 -41.47 -1.60
N ALA A 5 -49.47 -42.16 -1.34
CA ALA A 5 -48.39 -41.57 -0.60
C ALA A 5 -47.73 -40.55 -1.55
N GLN A 6 -48.15 -39.33 -1.49
CA GLN A 6 -47.44 -38.25 -2.08
C GLN A 6 -46.13 -38.09 -1.31
N THR A 7 -45.12 -38.73 -1.79
CA THR A 7 -43.77 -38.38 -1.41
C THR A 7 -43.51 -37.03 -1.98
N MET A 8 -43.77 -36.03 -1.21
CA MET A 8 -43.34 -34.68 -1.47
C MET A 8 -41.83 -34.69 -1.38
N ARG A 9 -41.19 -34.86 -2.53
CA ARG A 9 -39.75 -34.68 -2.63
C ARG A 9 -39.50 -33.21 -2.44
N LEU A 10 -39.16 -32.87 -1.21
CA LEU A 10 -38.58 -31.59 -0.90
C LEU A 10 -37.23 -31.54 -1.60
N PHE A 11 -37.20 -30.92 -2.78
CA PHE A 11 -35.93 -30.48 -3.37
C PHE A 11 -35.44 -29.35 -2.50
N LEU A 12 -34.60 -29.71 -1.55
CA LEU A 12 -33.78 -28.75 -0.84
C LEU A 12 -32.75 -28.28 -1.85
N ALA A 13 -33.07 -27.22 -2.59
CA ALA A 13 -32.10 -26.51 -3.40
C ALA A 13 -31.14 -25.85 -2.43
N LEU A 14 -30.04 -26.56 -2.19
CA LEU A 14 -28.88 -26.01 -1.48
C LEU A 14 -28.25 -24.99 -2.42
N THR A 15 -28.72 -23.74 -2.37
CA THR A 15 -28.03 -22.64 -3.00
C THR A 15 -26.72 -22.48 -2.24
N LEU A 16 -25.66 -23.04 -2.82
CA LEU A 16 -24.31 -22.66 -2.45
C LEU A 16 -24.19 -21.17 -2.80
N LEU A 17 -24.36 -20.32 -1.81
CA LEU A 17 -23.88 -18.95 -1.88
C LEU A 17 -22.36 -19.06 -1.96
N SER A 18 -21.83 -19.07 -3.17
CA SER A 18 -20.42 -18.81 -3.41
C SER A 18 -20.19 -17.38 -2.95
N ALA A 19 -19.75 -17.22 -1.71
CA ALA A 19 -19.14 -15.97 -1.29
C ALA A 19 -17.88 -15.83 -2.12
N ALA A 20 -17.99 -15.21 -3.30
CA ALA A 20 -16.84 -14.71 -4.01
C ALA A 20 -16.24 -13.63 -3.11
N GLY A 21 -15.26 -14.02 -2.29
CA GLY A 21 -14.48 -13.09 -1.53
C GLY A 21 -13.84 -12.15 -2.54
N CYS A 22 -14.23 -10.86 -2.50
CA CYS A 22 -13.52 -9.83 -3.24
C CYS A 22 -12.11 -9.77 -2.68
N VAL A 23 -11.18 -10.47 -3.34
CA VAL A 23 -9.75 -10.29 -3.10
C VAL A 23 -9.37 -8.98 -3.79
N GLY A 24 -9.67 -7.84 -3.14
CA GLY A 24 -9.31 -6.51 -3.59
C GLY A 24 -8.07 -6.01 -2.87
N ASP A 25 -7.42 -5.00 -3.44
CA ASP A 25 -6.40 -4.23 -2.77
C ASP A 25 -7.03 -3.46 -1.61
N GLU A 26 -6.66 -3.78 -0.38
CA GLU A 26 -7.11 -3.09 0.84
C GLU A 26 -6.07 -2.07 1.32
N THR A 27 -4.93 -1.97 0.66
CA THR A 27 -3.87 -1.01 0.98
C THR A 27 -4.22 0.40 0.49
N PHE A 28 -3.38 1.38 0.84
CA PHE A 28 -3.64 2.76 0.44
C PHE A 28 -3.66 2.98 -1.08
N GLY A 29 -3.14 2.06 -1.87
CA GLY A 29 -3.20 2.13 -3.33
C GLY A 29 -4.63 2.29 -3.85
N LYS A 30 -5.57 1.53 -3.34
CA LYS A 30 -7.01 1.61 -3.68
C LYS A 30 -7.66 2.94 -3.27
N TYR A 31 -7.10 3.61 -2.28
CA TYR A 31 -7.66 4.83 -1.70
C TYR A 31 -7.11 6.11 -2.31
N GLY A 32 -6.61 6.06 -3.54
CA GLY A 32 -6.18 7.21 -4.31
C GLY A 32 -4.68 7.30 -4.55
N ALA A 33 -3.88 6.36 -4.05
CA ALA A 33 -2.44 6.39 -4.22
C ALA A 33 -1.93 5.66 -5.46
N ALA A 34 -2.72 4.73 -6.04
CA ALA A 34 -2.35 4.02 -7.26
C ALA A 34 -2.31 4.95 -8.47
N ASP A 35 -1.52 4.58 -9.48
CA ASP A 35 -1.40 5.29 -10.76
C ASP A 35 -0.92 6.74 -10.64
N ARG A 36 -0.22 7.06 -9.57
CA ARG A 36 0.33 8.40 -9.32
C ARG A 36 1.79 8.30 -8.94
N LEU A 37 2.56 9.28 -9.38
CA LEU A 37 3.92 9.48 -8.89
C LEU A 37 3.87 10.39 -7.66
N TRP A 38 4.31 9.88 -6.55
CA TRP A 38 4.43 10.62 -5.31
C TRP A 38 5.87 11.08 -5.13
N VAL A 39 6.06 12.36 -4.88
CA VAL A 39 7.37 12.97 -4.66
C VAL A 39 7.48 13.41 -3.21
N LEU A 40 8.50 12.93 -2.52
CA LEU A 40 8.72 13.31 -1.12
C LEU A 40 8.97 14.80 -1.00
N SER A 41 8.20 15.45 -0.18
CA SER A 41 8.25 16.88 0.09
C SER A 41 8.92 17.20 1.42
N GLU A 42 8.63 16.42 2.45
CA GLU A 42 9.11 16.66 3.81
C GLU A 42 9.39 15.36 4.56
N ILE A 43 10.40 15.41 5.42
CA ILE A 43 10.65 14.41 6.48
C ILE A 43 10.60 15.15 7.81
N ASN A 44 9.68 14.76 8.70
CA ASN A 44 9.52 15.38 10.02
C ASN A 44 9.38 16.91 9.97
N GLY A 45 8.59 17.41 9.01
CA GLY A 45 8.35 18.83 8.82
C GLY A 45 9.48 19.62 8.16
N LYS A 46 10.56 18.96 7.75
CA LYS A 46 11.69 19.60 7.04
C LYS A 46 11.65 19.26 5.57
N ALA A 47 11.78 20.30 4.73
CA ALA A 47 11.80 20.15 3.28
C ALA A 47 12.95 19.25 2.82
N VAL A 48 12.67 18.43 1.83
CA VAL A 48 13.64 17.52 1.19
C VAL A 48 13.96 18.04 -0.20
N SER A 49 15.24 18.17 -0.51
CA SER A 49 15.73 18.67 -1.79
C SER A 49 16.25 17.58 -2.73
N VAL A 50 16.47 16.36 -2.22
CA VAL A 50 16.90 15.23 -3.05
C VAL A 50 15.72 14.49 -3.66
N PRO A 51 15.86 13.88 -4.86
CA PRO A 51 14.76 13.20 -5.52
C PRO A 51 14.43 11.86 -4.85
N ILE A 52 13.32 11.83 -4.11
CA ILE A 52 12.79 10.61 -3.50
C ILE A 52 11.34 10.46 -3.95
N THR A 53 11.01 9.31 -4.51
CA THR A 53 9.71 9.04 -5.10
C THR A 53 9.10 7.76 -4.58
N LEU A 54 7.79 7.62 -4.77
CA LEU A 54 7.02 6.42 -4.47
C LEU A 54 5.92 6.26 -5.50
N THR A 55 5.77 5.04 -6.00
CA THR A 55 4.64 4.63 -6.85
C THR A 55 4.06 3.32 -6.35
N VAL A 56 2.82 3.05 -6.72
CA VAL A 56 2.12 1.79 -6.43
C VAL A 56 1.82 1.11 -7.77
N PRO A 57 2.78 0.39 -8.36
CA PRO A 57 2.62 -0.18 -9.71
C PRO A 57 1.61 -1.33 -9.77
N THR A 58 1.45 -2.05 -8.68
CA THR A 58 0.49 -3.14 -8.54
C THR A 58 -0.08 -3.14 -7.11
N PRO A 59 -1.25 -3.76 -6.88
CA PRO A 59 -1.81 -3.87 -5.53
C PRO A 59 -0.81 -4.44 -4.53
N GLY A 60 -0.66 -3.78 -3.40
CA GLY A 60 0.20 -4.24 -2.30
C GLY A 60 1.70 -4.11 -2.56
N ARG A 61 2.13 -3.36 -3.56
CA ARG A 61 3.55 -3.16 -3.88
C ARG A 61 3.88 -1.68 -4.06
N ILE A 62 4.95 -1.24 -3.44
CA ILE A 62 5.53 0.07 -3.68
C ILE A 62 6.91 -0.05 -4.32
N VAL A 63 7.20 0.90 -5.18
CA VAL A 63 8.50 1.04 -5.85
C VAL A 63 8.83 2.52 -5.92
N GLY A 64 10.08 2.87 -5.80
CA GLY A 64 10.50 4.25 -5.94
C GLY A 64 11.99 4.41 -6.03
N GLN A 65 12.39 5.67 -6.06
CA GLN A 65 13.79 6.09 -6.00
C GLN A 65 14.03 6.76 -4.65
N ALA A 66 15.07 6.35 -3.98
CA ALA A 66 15.51 6.93 -2.72
C ALA A 66 16.89 7.59 -2.90
N ASP A 67 16.93 8.69 -3.65
CA ASP A 67 18.16 9.38 -4.04
C ASP A 67 19.08 8.51 -4.92
N CYS A 68 20.05 7.82 -4.32
CA CYS A 68 21.05 7.04 -5.07
C CYS A 68 20.62 5.61 -5.42
N VAL A 69 19.59 5.07 -4.79
CA VAL A 69 19.12 3.70 -5.00
C VAL A 69 17.66 3.68 -5.42
N THR A 70 17.26 2.62 -6.11
CA THR A 70 15.86 2.27 -6.24
C THR A 70 15.47 1.30 -5.12
N TYR A 71 14.23 1.34 -4.71
CA TYR A 71 13.71 0.43 -3.70
C TYR A 71 12.38 -0.15 -4.11
N ALA A 72 12.05 -1.29 -3.54
CA ALA A 72 10.76 -1.94 -3.67
C ALA A 72 10.39 -2.60 -2.35
N ALA A 73 9.11 -2.63 -2.04
CA ALA A 73 8.59 -3.29 -0.85
C ALA A 73 7.17 -3.79 -1.07
N LYS A 74 6.76 -4.74 -0.26
CA LYS A 74 5.36 -5.15 -0.14
C LYS A 74 4.69 -4.34 0.95
N MET A 75 3.44 -3.95 0.71
CA MET A 75 2.55 -3.43 1.74
C MET A 75 1.62 -4.54 2.18
N ILE A 76 1.57 -4.83 3.46
CA ILE A 76 0.84 -5.97 4.01
C ILE A 76 -0.31 -5.58 4.95
N ALA A 77 -0.51 -4.30 5.21
CA ALA A 77 -1.57 -3.81 6.08
C ALA A 77 -2.68 -3.10 5.29
N PRO A 78 -3.96 -3.24 5.70
CA PRO A 78 -5.06 -2.51 5.09
C PRO A 78 -5.04 -1.04 5.48
N TYR A 79 -5.48 -0.17 4.57
CA TYR A 79 -5.66 1.26 4.83
C TYR A 79 -6.64 1.49 6.02
N PRO A 80 -6.41 2.40 6.94
CA PRO A 80 -5.34 3.42 7.00
C PRO A 80 -4.04 2.94 7.67
N TRP A 81 -3.95 1.68 7.99
CA TRP A 81 -2.71 1.11 8.52
C TRP A 81 -1.69 1.00 7.39
N PHE A 82 -0.44 0.96 7.76
CA PHE A 82 0.67 0.80 6.84
C PHE A 82 1.73 -0.09 7.46
N GLU A 83 2.20 -1.04 6.70
CA GLU A 83 3.32 -1.89 7.08
C GLU A 83 4.02 -2.35 5.82
N THR A 84 5.34 -2.22 5.80
CA THR A 84 6.17 -2.75 4.72
C THR A 84 6.87 -4.02 5.15
N GLU A 85 6.99 -4.93 4.20
CA GLU A 85 7.73 -6.17 4.34
C GLU A 85 8.78 -6.26 3.23
N ALA A 86 9.96 -6.77 3.59
CA ALA A 86 11.03 -7.08 2.64
C ALA A 86 11.39 -5.89 1.73
N ILE A 87 11.79 -4.74 2.33
CA ILE A 87 12.33 -3.64 1.55
C ILE A 87 13.64 -4.07 0.91
N GLU A 88 13.66 -4.06 -0.41
CA GLU A 88 14.83 -4.37 -1.21
C GLU A 88 15.33 -3.09 -1.87
N THR A 89 16.64 -2.93 -1.90
CA THR A 89 17.31 -1.80 -2.58
C THR A 89 18.26 -2.32 -3.63
N SER A 90 18.34 -1.58 -4.76
CA SER A 90 19.38 -1.82 -5.77
C SER A 90 20.73 -1.27 -5.32
N ASN A 91 21.78 -1.72 -6.00
CA ASN A 91 23.09 -1.07 -5.84
C ASN A 91 23.01 0.35 -6.40
N GLY A 92 23.35 1.33 -5.59
CA GLY A 92 23.37 2.73 -5.99
C GLY A 92 24.54 3.07 -6.91
N THR A 93 24.36 4.12 -7.69
CA THR A 93 25.41 4.69 -8.57
C THR A 93 26.16 5.84 -7.92
N CYS A 94 25.72 6.29 -6.76
CA CYS A 94 26.33 7.36 -5.98
C CYS A 94 26.38 7.00 -4.49
N GLU A 95 27.09 7.81 -3.72
CA GLU A 95 27.19 7.58 -2.29
C GLU A 95 25.86 7.80 -1.58
N LYS A 96 25.57 6.93 -0.63
CA LYS A 96 24.38 7.00 0.20
C LYS A 96 24.37 8.28 1.02
N THR A 97 23.28 9.05 0.88
CA THR A 97 23.12 10.30 1.63
C THR A 97 22.44 10.08 2.98
N PRO A 98 22.63 10.99 3.94
CA PRO A 98 21.89 10.93 5.20
C PRO A 98 20.36 11.00 5.00
N THR A 99 19.89 11.72 4.02
CA THR A 99 18.46 11.84 3.69
C THR A 99 17.90 10.52 3.20
N GLU A 100 18.62 9.81 2.33
CA GLU A 100 18.25 8.47 1.88
C GLU A 100 18.09 7.50 3.06
N THR A 101 19.07 7.49 3.95
CA THR A 101 19.04 6.64 5.15
C THR A 101 17.84 6.96 6.04
N ARG A 102 17.59 8.23 6.30
CA ARG A 102 16.43 8.67 7.11
C ARG A 102 15.10 8.28 6.45
N TYR A 103 15.01 8.44 5.14
CA TYR A 103 13.81 8.06 4.40
C TYR A 103 13.52 6.56 4.50
N LEU A 104 14.49 5.71 4.23
CA LEU A 104 14.31 4.26 4.27
C LEU A 104 13.99 3.76 5.68
N LEU A 105 14.59 4.34 6.71
CA LEU A 105 14.24 4.03 8.11
C LEU A 105 12.81 4.47 8.44
N ALA A 106 12.41 5.66 8.03
CA ALA A 106 11.05 6.17 8.26
C ALA A 106 10.00 5.32 7.51
N LEU A 107 10.29 4.92 6.29
CA LEU A 107 9.42 4.05 5.49
C LEU A 107 9.25 2.68 6.17
N THR A 108 10.35 2.09 6.64
CA THR A 108 10.33 0.81 7.36
C THR A 108 9.54 0.88 8.64
N GLY A 109 9.63 2.00 9.36
CA GLY A 109 8.93 2.20 10.64
C GLY A 109 7.51 2.74 10.54
N ALA A 110 7.06 3.15 9.37
CA ALA A 110 5.72 3.71 9.20
C ALA A 110 4.64 2.67 9.49
N THR A 111 3.61 3.09 10.22
CA THR A 111 2.48 2.25 10.66
C THR A 111 1.12 2.76 10.22
N GLN A 112 1.04 3.98 9.72
CA GLN A 112 -0.19 4.61 9.26
C GLN A 112 0.04 5.31 7.93
N SER A 113 -1.02 5.36 7.14
CA SER A 113 -1.06 6.08 5.87
C SER A 113 -2.32 6.92 5.78
N GLU A 114 -2.21 8.07 5.13
CA GLU A 114 -3.34 8.95 4.84
C GLU A 114 -3.19 9.51 3.44
N VAL A 115 -4.24 9.36 2.64
CA VAL A 115 -4.30 9.91 1.28
C VAL A 115 -5.37 10.99 1.24
N LEU A 116 -4.96 12.23 1.01
CA LEU A 116 -5.81 13.41 0.93
C LEU A 116 -5.55 14.13 -0.40
N ASN A 117 -6.38 13.87 -1.40
CA ASN A 117 -6.21 14.48 -2.73
C ASN A 117 -4.77 14.26 -3.26
N ASP A 118 -4.00 15.32 -3.33
CA ASP A 118 -2.63 15.32 -3.86
C ASP A 118 -1.54 15.13 -2.79
N ILE A 119 -1.93 14.76 -1.58
CA ILE A 119 -1.01 14.56 -0.47
C ILE A 119 -1.11 13.12 0.05
N LEU A 120 0.04 12.51 0.22
CA LEU A 120 0.19 11.22 0.90
C LEU A 120 1.06 11.42 2.14
N ILE A 121 0.58 10.97 3.28
CA ILE A 121 1.31 11.00 4.54
C ILE A 121 1.54 9.57 5.02
N LEU A 122 2.78 9.23 5.29
CA LEU A 122 3.17 7.99 5.98
C LEU A 122 3.79 8.36 7.32
N SER A 123 3.30 7.77 8.39
CA SER A 123 3.76 8.11 9.74
C SER A 123 3.84 6.89 10.65
N GLY A 124 4.65 6.99 11.68
CA GLY A 124 4.81 5.99 12.73
C GLY A 124 6.23 5.98 13.30
N ASN A 125 6.36 5.46 14.50
CA ASN A 125 7.64 5.35 15.21
C ASN A 125 8.45 6.67 15.29
N GLY A 126 7.73 7.79 15.47
CA GLY A 126 8.35 9.11 15.62
C GLY A 126 8.78 9.76 14.30
N ALA A 127 8.40 9.23 13.17
CA ALA A 127 8.72 9.80 11.86
C ALA A 127 7.44 10.09 11.05
N GLU A 128 7.51 11.12 10.23
CA GLU A 128 6.45 11.48 9.28
C GLU A 128 7.06 11.83 7.93
N LEU A 129 6.52 11.19 6.89
CA LEU A 129 6.86 11.43 5.51
C LEU A 129 5.67 12.08 4.81
N VAL A 130 5.88 13.22 4.18
CA VAL A 130 4.86 13.91 3.39
C VAL A 130 5.25 13.91 1.94
N PHE A 131 4.38 13.34 1.11
CA PHE A 131 4.53 13.30 -0.35
C PHE A 131 3.50 14.18 -1.01
N LYS A 132 3.85 14.71 -2.16
CA LYS A 132 2.93 15.39 -3.07
C LYS A 132 2.87 14.63 -4.39
N ALA A 133 1.66 14.53 -4.95
CA ALA A 133 1.52 13.98 -6.28
C ALA A 133 2.18 14.88 -7.31
N ALA A 134 2.97 14.30 -8.21
CA ALA A 134 3.50 15.00 -9.36
C ALA A 134 2.37 15.33 -10.33
N GLU A 135 2.45 16.50 -10.96
CA GLU A 135 1.53 16.91 -12.01
C GLU A 135 1.81 16.19 -13.34
#